data_4c9f16e1b57a61e866402a35c100ec5a
#
_entry.id   4c9f16e1b57a61e866402a35c100ec5a
#
_cell.length_a   1.000
_cell.length_b   1.000
_cell.length_c   1.000
_cell.angle_alpha   90.00
_cell.angle_beta   90.00
_cell.angle_gamma   90.00
#
_symmetry.space_group_name_H-M   'P 1'
#
loop_
_entity.id
_entity.type
_entity.pdbx_description
1 polymer ?
#
loop_
_entity_poly.entity_id
_entity_poly.type
_entity_poly.pdbx_seq_one_letter_code
_entity_poly.pdbx_strand_id
1 'polypeptide(L)'
;MGIVSGERRRLQLLLWGLPLAGFLVILVAFYLKATPLAVAQPHNNQDAGEIQGAFTVGQSFYSPYPGLYRIDVMLATYARPNSGQVTFSLTPGAGNKTRLATVQFDASQVKDNRLRSFEFPALDDSAGKTYAFYLEAPASRPGNAITAWTDSTNPYSEGMAYFGGRAVEGDLNFAAHFRPNPWQLAGIYLDRMARGKPGIWGSTAFYVVVVTVYLTAVGVFLAVLFRAALREGMR
;
A
#
# COMPACT_ATOMS: atom_id res chain seq x y z
N MET A 1 7.89 54.71 25.54
CA MET A 1 6.74 53.83 25.84
C MET A 1 6.35 52.87 24.67
N GLY A 2 7.12 52.79 23.61
CA GLY A 2 6.82 51.98 22.39
C GLY A 2 7.47 50.59 22.26
N ILE A 3 8.51 50.31 23.10
CA ILE A 3 9.30 49.06 22.95
C ILE A 3 8.59 47.82 23.55
N VAL A 4 7.76 48.03 24.59
CA VAL A 4 7.06 46.95 25.29
C VAL A 4 5.92 46.31 24.45
N SER A 5 5.37 47.02 23.45
CA SER A 5 4.27 46.50 22.62
C SER A 5 4.77 45.53 21.55
N GLY A 6 5.96 45.71 21.00
CA GLY A 6 6.55 44.87 19.98
C GLY A 6 7.01 43.50 20.52
N GLU A 7 7.56 43.45 21.72
CA GLU A 7 7.97 42.20 22.38
C GLU A 7 6.77 41.32 22.75
N ARG A 8 5.69 41.91 23.28
CA ARG A 8 4.45 41.15 23.59
C ARG A 8 3.83 40.55 22.35
N ARG A 9 3.83 41.28 21.20
CA ARG A 9 3.32 40.73 19.93
C ARG A 9 4.20 39.60 19.36
N ARG A 10 5.53 39.75 19.44
CA ARG A 10 6.46 38.67 19.06
C ARG A 10 6.24 37.40 19.89
N LEU A 11 6.04 37.57 21.20
CA LEU A 11 5.76 36.46 22.10
C LEU A 11 4.40 35.79 21.77
N GLN A 12 3.36 36.55 21.44
CA GLN A 12 2.07 36.01 21.03
C GLN A 12 2.17 35.27 19.69
N LEU A 13 2.92 35.79 18.71
CA LEU A 13 3.15 35.11 17.41
C LEU A 13 3.90 33.79 17.58
N LEU A 14 4.88 33.73 18.48
CA LEU A 14 5.60 32.51 18.82
C LEU A 14 4.72 31.52 19.58
N LEU A 15 3.90 31.99 20.52
CA LEU A 15 3.01 31.14 21.33
C LEU A 15 1.91 30.47 20.49
N TRP A 16 1.44 31.09 19.40
CA TRP A 16 0.40 30.52 18.53
C TRP A 16 0.97 29.89 17.25
N GLY A 17 2.07 30.40 16.73
CA GLY A 17 2.72 29.89 15.53
C GLY A 17 3.43 28.54 15.74
N LEU A 18 4.07 28.34 16.91
CA LEU A 18 4.76 27.09 17.24
C LEU A 18 3.82 25.88 17.35
N PRO A 19 2.67 25.94 18.05
CA PRO A 19 1.71 24.84 18.08
C PRO A 19 1.14 24.50 16.69
N LEU A 20 0.89 25.52 15.87
CA LEU A 20 0.39 25.32 14.50
C LEU A 20 1.43 24.66 13.60
N ALA A 21 2.68 25.10 13.65
CA ALA A 21 3.79 24.50 12.93
C ALA A 21 4.04 23.06 13.42
N GLY A 22 4.01 22.83 14.74
CA GLY A 22 4.10 21.51 15.34
C GLY A 22 2.99 20.57 14.86
N PHE A 23 1.76 21.05 14.81
CA PHE A 23 0.62 20.29 14.29
C PHE A 23 0.79 19.94 12.81
N LEU A 24 1.26 20.88 11.98
CA LEU A 24 1.55 20.65 10.56
C LEU A 24 2.66 19.61 10.37
N VAL A 25 3.72 19.66 11.19
CA VAL A 25 4.80 18.68 11.19
C VAL A 25 4.29 17.31 11.61
N ILE A 26 3.40 17.22 12.62
CA ILE A 26 2.77 15.96 13.04
C ILE A 26 1.89 15.40 11.93
N LEU A 27 1.10 16.23 11.24
CA LEU A 27 0.29 15.81 10.09
C LEU A 27 1.16 15.27 8.94
N VAL A 28 2.24 15.97 8.61
CA VAL A 28 3.20 15.53 7.58
C VAL A 28 3.91 14.25 8.02
N ALA A 29 4.36 14.15 9.26
CA ALA A 29 4.99 12.96 9.80
C ALA A 29 4.03 11.77 9.86
N PHE A 30 2.77 12.00 10.19
CA PHE A 30 1.71 11.00 10.15
C PHE A 30 1.42 10.55 8.70
N TYR A 31 1.41 11.49 7.75
CA TYR A 31 1.30 11.20 6.33
C TYR A 31 2.47 10.37 5.80
N LEU A 32 3.71 10.72 6.18
CA LEU A 32 4.92 10.02 5.76
C LEU A 32 5.10 8.65 6.46
N LYS A 33 4.56 8.48 7.67
CA LYS A 33 4.52 7.22 8.43
C LYS A 33 3.21 6.46 8.27
N ALA A 34 2.29 6.93 7.43
CA ALA A 34 1.06 6.20 7.14
C ALA A 34 1.43 4.75 6.82
N THR A 35 0.93 3.85 7.63
CA THR A 35 1.12 2.39 7.51
C THR A 35 0.91 2.02 6.05
N PRO A 36 1.87 1.36 5.40
CA PRO A 36 1.69 0.98 4.01
C PRO A 36 0.37 0.23 3.88
N LEU A 37 -0.48 0.71 2.96
CA LEU A 37 -1.73 0.03 2.67
C LEU A 37 -1.36 -1.30 2.04
N ALA A 38 -1.73 -2.38 2.69
CA ALA A 38 -1.45 -3.72 2.20
C ALA A 38 -2.62 -4.67 2.46
N VAL A 39 -2.80 -5.62 1.57
CA VAL A 39 -3.58 -6.84 1.77
C VAL A 39 -2.57 -7.96 1.90
N ALA A 40 -2.61 -8.73 2.97
CA ALA A 40 -1.62 -9.75 3.22
C ALA A 40 -2.26 -11.04 3.76
N GLN A 41 -1.75 -12.16 3.29
CA GLN A 41 -1.93 -13.49 3.84
C GLN A 41 -0.55 -14.02 4.27
N PRO A 42 -0.16 -13.89 5.56
CA PRO A 42 1.18 -14.20 6.03
C PRO A 42 1.38 -15.64 6.51
N HIS A 43 0.32 -16.46 6.53
CA HIS A 43 0.38 -17.82 7.05
C HIS A 43 0.83 -18.81 5.98
N ASN A 44 1.50 -19.86 6.40
CA ASN A 44 1.85 -20.99 5.54
C ASN A 44 2.05 -22.25 6.37
N ASN A 45 1.66 -23.39 5.85
CA ASN A 45 1.81 -24.71 6.47
C ASN A 45 2.40 -25.76 5.53
N GLN A 46 2.51 -25.45 4.22
CA GLN A 46 3.09 -26.34 3.22
C GLN A 46 3.65 -25.55 2.03
N ASP A 47 4.41 -26.21 1.16
CA ASP A 47 4.82 -25.66 -0.12
C ASP A 47 3.82 -26.01 -1.24
N ALA A 48 3.82 -25.20 -2.31
CA ALA A 48 2.94 -25.38 -3.46
C ALA A 48 3.44 -26.42 -4.48
N GLY A 49 4.61 -27.02 -4.24
CA GLY A 49 5.31 -27.87 -5.20
C GLY A 49 6.29 -27.11 -6.11
N GLU A 50 7.14 -27.83 -6.82
CA GLU A 50 8.14 -27.25 -7.71
C GLU A 50 7.50 -26.52 -8.91
N ILE A 51 7.82 -25.24 -9.08
CA ILE A 51 7.37 -24.43 -10.23
C ILE A 51 8.25 -24.78 -11.43
N GLN A 52 7.71 -25.61 -12.33
CA GLN A 52 8.46 -26.16 -13.46
C GLN A 52 7.57 -26.55 -14.64
N GLY A 53 8.11 -26.50 -15.85
CA GLY A 53 7.37 -26.92 -17.06
C GLY A 53 6.03 -26.21 -17.17
N ALA A 54 4.94 -26.97 -17.27
CA ALA A 54 3.57 -26.44 -17.32
C ALA A 54 2.95 -26.20 -15.95
N PHE A 55 3.63 -26.55 -14.85
CA PHE A 55 3.13 -26.34 -13.49
C PHE A 55 3.38 -24.91 -13.05
N THR A 56 2.31 -24.14 -12.93
CA THR A 56 2.29 -22.75 -12.52
C THR A 56 1.69 -22.65 -11.12
N VAL A 57 2.12 -21.63 -10.37
CA VAL A 57 1.59 -21.31 -9.05
C VAL A 57 1.08 -19.88 -9.05
N GLY A 58 -0.13 -19.65 -8.55
CA GLY A 58 -0.74 -18.32 -8.58
C GLY A 58 -1.72 -18.09 -7.43
N GLN A 59 -2.15 -16.82 -7.28
CA GLN A 59 -3.13 -16.40 -6.29
C GLN A 59 -4.00 -15.31 -6.87
N SER A 60 -5.33 -15.39 -6.67
CA SER A 60 -6.23 -14.27 -6.87
C SER A 60 -6.44 -13.51 -5.57
N PHE A 61 -6.67 -12.20 -5.67
CA PHE A 61 -6.91 -11.36 -4.50
C PHE A 61 -7.77 -10.16 -4.87
N TYR A 62 -8.53 -9.66 -3.88
CA TYR A 62 -9.28 -8.43 -4.00
C TYR A 62 -8.40 -7.22 -3.65
N SER A 63 -8.49 -6.17 -4.44
CA SER A 63 -7.76 -4.92 -4.26
C SER A 63 -8.70 -3.85 -3.68
N PRO A 64 -8.66 -3.58 -2.36
CA PRO A 64 -9.55 -2.60 -1.74
C PRO A 64 -9.10 -1.15 -1.94
N TYR A 65 -7.86 -0.94 -2.39
CA TYR A 65 -7.25 0.39 -2.52
C TYR A 65 -6.75 0.66 -3.92
N PRO A 66 -6.71 1.93 -4.35
CA PRO A 66 -6.06 2.33 -5.60
C PRO A 66 -4.53 2.32 -5.46
N GLY A 67 -3.84 2.29 -6.61
CA GLY A 67 -2.38 2.39 -6.64
C GLY A 67 -1.67 1.09 -6.29
N LEU A 68 -2.21 -0.08 -6.66
CA LEU A 68 -1.51 -1.36 -6.56
C LEU A 68 -0.19 -1.29 -7.34
N TYR A 69 0.96 -1.50 -6.67
CA TYR A 69 2.28 -1.32 -7.29
C TYR A 69 3.28 -2.42 -6.99
N ARG A 70 3.02 -3.27 -6.00
CA ARG A 70 3.95 -4.33 -5.58
C ARG A 70 3.19 -5.52 -5.02
N ILE A 71 3.66 -6.71 -5.37
CA ILE A 71 3.26 -7.98 -4.76
C ILE A 71 4.51 -8.62 -4.15
N ASP A 72 4.43 -9.00 -2.89
CA ASP A 72 5.44 -9.81 -2.24
C ASP A 72 4.93 -11.25 -2.15
N VAL A 73 5.78 -12.23 -2.45
CA VAL A 73 5.44 -13.65 -2.35
C VAL A 73 6.53 -14.37 -1.56
N MET A 74 6.15 -15.21 -0.61
CA MET A 74 7.07 -16.06 0.14
C MET A 74 7.53 -17.21 -0.74
N LEU A 75 8.82 -17.19 -1.12
CA LEU A 75 9.44 -18.19 -1.97
C LEU A 75 10.43 -19.07 -1.17
N ALA A 76 10.61 -20.30 -1.62
CA ALA A 76 11.59 -21.24 -1.08
C ALA A 76 12.37 -21.92 -2.20
N THR A 77 13.58 -22.38 -1.84
CA THR A 77 14.53 -23.02 -2.77
C THR A 77 14.78 -24.50 -2.42
N TYR A 78 14.08 -25.03 -1.42
CA TYR A 78 14.35 -26.35 -0.83
C TYR A 78 15.78 -26.47 -0.26
N ALA A 79 16.34 -25.35 0.24
CA ALA A 79 17.71 -25.21 0.75
C ALA A 79 18.79 -25.67 -0.26
N ARG A 80 18.53 -25.50 -1.56
CA ARG A 80 19.44 -25.89 -2.64
C ARG A 80 19.66 -24.76 -3.65
N PRO A 81 20.77 -24.73 -4.40
CA PRO A 81 20.93 -23.80 -5.49
C PRO A 81 19.99 -24.18 -6.63
N ASN A 82 19.21 -23.22 -7.11
CA ASN A 82 18.38 -23.34 -8.30
C ASN A 82 18.83 -22.34 -9.34
N SER A 83 18.52 -22.60 -10.61
CA SER A 83 18.88 -21.75 -11.72
C SER A 83 17.78 -21.78 -12.79
N GLY A 84 17.80 -20.79 -13.67
CA GLY A 84 16.86 -20.67 -14.78
C GLY A 84 15.83 -19.57 -14.56
N GLN A 85 15.22 -19.19 -15.67
CA GLN A 85 14.31 -18.06 -15.72
C GLN A 85 12.95 -18.38 -15.10
N VAL A 86 12.51 -17.53 -14.20
CA VAL A 86 11.17 -17.52 -13.61
C VAL A 86 10.48 -16.23 -14.04
N THR A 87 9.21 -16.33 -14.39
CA THR A 87 8.37 -15.20 -14.77
C THR A 87 7.26 -15.02 -13.75
N PHE A 88 7.19 -13.83 -13.15
CA PHE A 88 6.02 -13.34 -12.44
C PHE A 88 5.12 -12.58 -13.41
N SER A 89 3.81 -12.80 -13.36
CA SER A 89 2.83 -12.05 -14.14
C SER A 89 1.63 -11.66 -13.30
N LEU A 90 1.10 -10.44 -13.50
CA LEU A 90 -0.13 -9.93 -12.91
C LEU A 90 -1.21 -9.80 -13.97
N THR A 91 -2.43 -10.26 -13.69
CA THR A 91 -3.58 -10.26 -14.62
C THR A 91 -4.82 -9.64 -13.97
N PRO A 92 -5.77 -9.08 -14.76
CA PRO A 92 -7.06 -8.61 -14.23
C PRO A 92 -7.98 -9.83 -13.96
N GLY A 93 -7.82 -10.43 -12.78
CA GLY A 93 -8.54 -11.62 -12.35
C GLY A 93 -7.94 -12.93 -12.86
N ALA A 94 -8.44 -14.03 -12.30
CA ALA A 94 -7.99 -15.37 -12.65
C ALA A 94 -8.44 -15.78 -14.05
N GLY A 95 -7.59 -16.55 -14.74
CA GLY A 95 -7.89 -17.05 -16.10
C GLY A 95 -7.80 -16.00 -17.21
N ASN A 96 -7.54 -14.74 -16.91
CA ASN A 96 -7.35 -13.70 -17.91
C ASN A 96 -5.94 -13.80 -18.51
N LYS A 97 -5.87 -13.72 -19.85
CA LYS A 97 -4.59 -13.80 -20.59
C LYS A 97 -3.87 -12.45 -20.70
N THR A 98 -4.54 -11.34 -20.40
CA THR A 98 -3.95 -10.01 -20.44
C THR A 98 -2.98 -9.86 -19.27
N ARG A 99 -1.71 -9.58 -19.54
CA ARG A 99 -0.71 -9.32 -18.52
C ARG A 99 -0.61 -7.80 -18.29
N LEU A 100 -0.94 -7.37 -17.07
CA LEU A 100 -0.81 -5.98 -16.64
C LEU A 100 0.62 -5.65 -16.24
N ALA A 101 1.33 -6.64 -15.70
CA ALA A 101 2.75 -6.54 -15.37
C ALA A 101 3.43 -7.89 -15.59
N THR A 102 4.72 -7.84 -15.92
CA THR A 102 5.57 -9.02 -16.04
C THR A 102 6.95 -8.69 -15.48
N VAL A 103 7.46 -9.54 -14.58
CA VAL A 103 8.81 -9.43 -14.01
C VAL A 103 9.52 -10.76 -14.21
N GLN A 104 10.69 -10.72 -14.86
CA GLN A 104 11.52 -11.89 -15.07
C GLN A 104 12.73 -11.85 -14.14
N PHE A 105 13.11 -13.01 -13.61
CA PHE A 105 14.26 -13.14 -12.72
C PHE A 105 14.85 -14.55 -12.82
N ASP A 106 16.11 -14.70 -12.41
CA ASP A 106 16.75 -16.00 -12.30
C ASP A 106 16.45 -16.65 -10.95
N ALA A 107 16.16 -17.95 -10.93
CA ALA A 107 15.89 -18.72 -9.72
C ALA A 107 17.03 -18.64 -8.68
N SER A 108 18.29 -18.45 -9.14
CA SER A 108 19.46 -18.26 -8.25
C SER A 108 19.41 -17.00 -7.39
N GLN A 109 18.58 -16.02 -7.78
CA GLN A 109 18.38 -14.79 -7.00
C GLN A 109 17.37 -14.95 -5.84
N VAL A 110 16.70 -16.11 -5.76
CA VAL A 110 15.72 -16.38 -4.70
C VAL A 110 16.46 -16.75 -3.42
N LYS A 111 16.12 -16.05 -2.34
CA LYS A 111 16.55 -16.39 -0.99
C LYS A 111 15.56 -17.37 -0.38
N ASP A 112 16.07 -18.47 0.17
CA ASP A 112 15.23 -19.50 0.76
C ASP A 112 14.38 -18.98 1.91
N ASN A 113 13.09 -19.31 1.92
CA ASN A 113 12.12 -18.93 2.94
C ASN A 113 12.07 -17.40 3.17
N ARG A 114 12.07 -16.62 2.09
CA ARG A 114 12.00 -15.15 2.13
C ARG A 114 10.94 -14.60 1.18
N LEU A 115 10.35 -13.48 1.59
CA LEU A 115 9.52 -12.68 0.70
C LEU A 115 10.37 -12.11 -0.43
N ARG A 116 9.90 -12.31 -1.66
CA ARG A 116 10.41 -11.65 -2.84
C ARG A 116 9.40 -10.64 -3.36
N SER A 117 9.87 -9.41 -3.56
CA SER A 117 9.05 -8.31 -4.06
C SER A 117 9.05 -8.26 -5.58
N PHE A 118 7.87 -8.08 -6.16
CA PHE A 118 7.62 -7.85 -7.58
C PHE A 118 7.00 -6.47 -7.74
N GLU A 119 7.79 -5.50 -8.16
CA GLU A 119 7.38 -4.12 -8.36
C GLU A 119 7.02 -3.84 -9.81
N PHE A 120 6.01 -3.00 -10.03
CA PHE A 120 5.52 -2.60 -11.35
C PHE A 120 4.91 -1.18 -11.29
N PRO A 121 4.66 -0.52 -12.44
CA PRO A 121 3.97 0.76 -12.44
C PRO A 121 2.64 0.69 -11.71
N ALA A 122 2.36 1.68 -10.85
CA ALA A 122 1.16 1.69 -10.04
C ALA A 122 -0.12 1.68 -10.90
N LEU A 123 -1.07 0.84 -10.52
CA LEU A 123 -2.40 0.76 -11.13
C LEU A 123 -3.35 1.69 -10.36
N ASP A 124 -3.47 2.94 -10.81
CA ASP A 124 -4.22 3.99 -10.11
C ASP A 124 -5.69 3.67 -9.91
N ASP A 125 -6.28 2.87 -10.78
CA ASP A 125 -7.69 2.46 -10.75
C ASP A 125 -7.89 1.03 -10.19
N SER A 126 -6.96 0.54 -9.37
CA SER A 126 -7.01 -0.84 -8.84
C SER A 126 -8.10 -1.07 -7.78
N ALA A 127 -8.64 -0.02 -7.16
CA ALA A 127 -9.65 -0.17 -6.10
C ALA A 127 -10.92 -0.89 -6.56
N GLY A 128 -11.42 -1.82 -5.73
CA GLY A 128 -12.67 -2.54 -5.99
C GLY A 128 -12.57 -3.63 -7.05
N LYS A 129 -11.35 -4.00 -7.48
CA LYS A 129 -11.11 -5.00 -8.52
C LYS A 129 -10.44 -6.24 -7.96
N THR A 130 -10.65 -7.36 -8.65
CA THR A 130 -9.92 -8.61 -8.38
C THR A 130 -8.79 -8.75 -9.37
N TYR A 131 -7.61 -9.12 -8.87
CA TYR A 131 -6.42 -9.44 -9.65
C TYR A 131 -5.97 -10.86 -9.36
N ALA A 132 -5.12 -11.39 -10.25
CA ALA A 132 -4.40 -12.64 -9.99
C ALA A 132 -2.95 -12.49 -10.43
N PHE A 133 -2.04 -13.08 -9.68
CA PHE A 133 -0.65 -13.20 -10.10
C PHE A 133 -0.28 -14.66 -10.27
N TYR A 134 0.71 -14.91 -11.13
CA TYR A 134 1.22 -16.25 -11.43
C TYR A 134 2.73 -16.24 -11.48
N LEU A 135 3.33 -17.36 -11.05
CA LEU A 135 4.74 -17.71 -11.20
C LEU A 135 4.85 -18.88 -12.17
N GLU A 136 5.70 -18.74 -13.16
CA GLU A 136 5.92 -19.69 -14.24
C GLU A 136 7.43 -19.90 -14.44
N ALA A 137 7.86 -21.13 -14.61
CA ALA A 137 9.25 -21.48 -14.89
C ALA A 137 9.35 -22.64 -15.91
N PRO A 138 8.96 -22.41 -17.18
CA PRO A 138 8.79 -23.47 -18.16
C PRO A 138 10.07 -24.24 -18.49
N ALA A 139 11.24 -23.62 -18.30
CA ALA A 139 12.55 -24.27 -18.54
C ALA A 139 13.12 -25.00 -17.30
N SER A 140 12.51 -24.82 -16.11
CA SER A 140 12.92 -25.50 -14.91
C SER A 140 12.55 -26.98 -14.94
N ARG A 141 13.30 -27.79 -14.18
CA ARG A 141 13.19 -29.25 -14.13
C ARG A 141 13.10 -29.74 -12.68
N PRO A 142 12.60 -30.97 -12.43
CA PRO A 142 12.62 -31.55 -11.09
C PRO A 142 14.02 -31.48 -10.46
N GLY A 143 14.05 -31.06 -9.19
CA GLY A 143 15.33 -30.89 -8.47
C GLY A 143 16.08 -29.60 -8.77
N ASN A 144 15.63 -28.78 -9.73
CA ASN A 144 16.17 -27.45 -10.03
C ASN A 144 15.03 -26.46 -10.26
N ALA A 145 14.18 -26.29 -9.26
CA ALA A 145 13.03 -25.40 -9.30
C ALA A 145 12.76 -24.81 -7.91
N ILE A 146 12.22 -23.61 -7.88
CA ILE A 146 11.75 -22.94 -6.68
C ILE A 146 10.28 -23.33 -6.39
N THR A 147 9.81 -23.00 -5.21
CA THR A 147 8.41 -23.12 -4.81
C THR A 147 7.93 -21.83 -4.14
N ALA A 148 6.61 -21.71 -3.96
CA ALA A 148 5.99 -20.72 -3.09
C ALA A 148 5.39 -21.40 -1.86
N TRP A 149 5.39 -20.70 -0.73
CA TRP A 149 4.71 -21.14 0.47
C TRP A 149 3.20 -20.91 0.39
N THR A 150 2.42 -21.87 0.88
CA THR A 150 0.95 -21.84 0.87
C THR A 150 0.37 -22.29 2.19
N ASP A 151 -0.86 -21.88 2.50
CA ASP A 151 -1.66 -22.36 3.61
C ASP A 151 -2.91 -23.06 3.06
N SER A 152 -3.08 -24.35 3.40
CA SER A 152 -4.21 -25.18 2.96
C SER A 152 -5.50 -24.92 3.72
N THR A 153 -5.49 -24.09 4.77
CA THR A 153 -6.70 -23.76 5.55
C THR A 153 -7.52 -22.63 4.97
N ASN A 154 -7.09 -22.05 3.83
CA ASN A 154 -7.77 -20.96 3.12
C ASN A 154 -8.06 -19.74 4.01
N PRO A 155 -7.05 -19.12 4.64
CA PRO A 155 -7.23 -18.03 5.57
C PRO A 155 -7.64 -16.70 4.91
N TYR A 156 -7.50 -16.58 3.58
CA TYR A 156 -7.84 -15.39 2.82
C TYR A 156 -9.10 -15.60 1.97
N SER A 157 -10.27 -15.24 2.50
CA SER A 157 -11.58 -15.49 1.90
C SER A 157 -11.90 -14.70 0.61
N GLU A 158 -11.10 -13.66 0.27
CA GLU A 158 -11.34 -12.79 -0.89
C GLU A 158 -10.50 -13.20 -2.11
N GLY A 159 -9.95 -14.42 -2.09
CA GLY A 159 -9.12 -14.95 -3.15
C GLY A 159 -9.00 -16.48 -3.11
N MET A 160 -8.09 -17.02 -3.94
CA MET A 160 -7.92 -18.45 -4.09
C MET A 160 -6.57 -18.75 -4.73
N ALA A 161 -5.89 -19.81 -4.31
CA ALA A 161 -4.67 -20.29 -4.95
C ALA A 161 -4.97 -21.04 -6.26
N TYR A 162 -3.97 -21.05 -7.15
CA TYR A 162 -4.03 -21.75 -8.44
C TYR A 162 -2.76 -22.56 -8.64
N PHE A 163 -2.90 -23.87 -8.83
CA PHE A 163 -1.79 -24.79 -9.09
C PHE A 163 -2.01 -25.49 -10.43
N GLY A 164 -1.04 -25.38 -11.35
CA GLY A 164 -1.15 -25.91 -12.70
C GLY A 164 -2.38 -25.38 -13.46
N GLY A 165 -2.77 -24.11 -13.21
CA GLY A 165 -3.93 -23.48 -13.82
C GLY A 165 -5.29 -23.88 -13.23
N ARG A 166 -5.31 -24.70 -12.17
CA ARG A 166 -6.55 -25.11 -11.48
C ARG A 166 -6.66 -24.39 -10.14
N ALA A 167 -7.86 -23.91 -9.82
CA ALA A 167 -8.16 -23.39 -8.49
C ALA A 167 -8.06 -24.51 -7.45
N VAL A 168 -7.42 -24.20 -6.33
CA VAL A 168 -7.27 -25.11 -5.19
C VAL A 168 -7.72 -24.42 -3.92
N GLU A 169 -8.19 -25.19 -2.96
CA GLU A 169 -8.48 -24.70 -1.63
C GLU A 169 -7.16 -24.34 -0.94
N GLY A 170 -7.06 -23.10 -0.45
CA GLY A 170 -5.86 -22.56 0.19
C GLY A 170 -5.39 -21.25 -0.44
N ASP A 171 -4.36 -20.68 0.16
CA ASP A 171 -3.79 -19.39 -0.24
C ASP A 171 -2.28 -19.39 -0.20
N LEU A 172 -1.65 -18.69 -1.12
CA LEU A 172 -0.22 -18.42 -1.04
C LEU A 172 0.08 -17.43 0.09
N ASN A 173 1.27 -17.54 0.68
CA ASN A 173 1.79 -16.51 1.57
C ASN A 173 2.25 -15.31 0.70
N PHE A 174 1.46 -14.23 0.74
CA PHE A 174 1.68 -13.06 -0.09
C PHE A 174 1.28 -11.76 0.60
N ALA A 175 1.74 -10.62 0.04
CA ALA A 175 1.24 -9.30 0.37
C ALA A 175 1.13 -8.43 -0.87
N ALA A 176 0.00 -7.76 -1.05
CA ALA A 176 -0.24 -6.76 -2.09
C ALA A 176 -0.13 -5.36 -1.48
N HIS A 177 0.67 -4.48 -2.08
CA HIS A 177 0.98 -3.15 -1.56
C HIS A 177 0.44 -2.07 -2.48
N PHE A 178 -0.07 -1.00 -1.86
CA PHE A 178 -0.75 0.10 -2.55
C PHE A 178 -0.07 1.43 -2.25
N ARG A 179 0.01 2.28 -3.27
CA ARG A 179 0.53 3.64 -3.19
C ARG A 179 -0.49 4.61 -3.81
N PRO A 180 -1.60 4.90 -3.13
CA PRO A 180 -2.57 5.86 -3.61
C PRO A 180 -1.94 7.25 -3.72
N ASN A 181 -2.47 8.09 -4.61
CA ASN A 181 -2.09 9.48 -4.66
C ASN A 181 -2.62 10.23 -3.39
N PRO A 182 -2.12 11.46 -3.08
CA PRO A 182 -2.50 12.18 -1.87
C PRO A 182 -4.00 12.39 -1.68
N TRP A 183 -4.75 12.62 -2.75
CA TRP A 183 -6.20 12.84 -2.70
C TRP A 183 -6.96 11.54 -2.42
N GLN A 184 -6.55 10.45 -3.05
CA GLN A 184 -7.08 9.11 -2.79
C GLN A 184 -6.81 8.70 -1.34
N LEU A 185 -5.59 8.96 -0.86
CA LEU A 185 -5.21 8.66 0.52
C LEU A 185 -6.05 9.46 1.53
N ALA A 186 -6.26 10.77 1.29
CA ALA A 186 -7.14 11.58 2.12
C ALA A 186 -8.56 11.01 2.15
N GLY A 187 -9.11 10.62 1.00
CA GLY A 187 -10.42 9.97 0.92
C GLY A 187 -10.51 8.67 1.74
N ILE A 188 -9.49 7.81 1.65
CA ILE A 188 -9.42 6.56 2.42
C ILE A 188 -9.43 6.84 3.93
N TYR A 189 -8.68 7.84 4.41
CA TYR A 189 -8.67 8.18 5.83
C TYR A 189 -9.99 8.79 6.29
N LEU A 190 -10.59 9.69 5.52
CA LEU A 190 -11.89 10.27 5.85
C LEU A 190 -12.98 9.19 5.92
N ASP A 191 -12.97 8.24 4.97
CA ASP A 191 -13.88 7.10 4.98
C ASP A 191 -13.66 6.19 6.22
N ARG A 192 -12.41 5.91 6.57
CA ARG A 192 -12.09 5.17 7.81
C ARG A 192 -12.58 5.89 9.07
N MET A 193 -12.46 7.24 9.09
CA MET A 193 -12.96 8.04 10.22
C MET A 193 -14.49 7.99 10.34
N ALA A 194 -15.20 7.91 9.23
CA ALA A 194 -16.68 7.82 9.19
C ALA A 194 -17.18 6.41 9.53
N ARG A 195 -16.45 5.39 9.10
CA ARG A 195 -16.90 3.99 9.15
C ARG A 195 -17.29 3.53 10.56
N GLY A 196 -18.45 2.91 10.69
CA GLY A 196 -18.97 2.36 11.97
C GLY A 196 -19.52 3.40 12.93
N LYS A 197 -19.65 4.67 12.56
CA LYS A 197 -20.23 5.72 13.42
C LYS A 197 -21.69 6.00 13.06
N PRO A 198 -22.55 6.35 14.05
CA PRO A 198 -23.96 6.62 13.80
C PRO A 198 -24.19 8.03 13.24
N GLY A 199 -25.31 8.21 12.49
CA GLY A 199 -25.81 9.49 12.03
C GLY A 199 -24.83 10.26 11.18
N ILE A 200 -24.72 11.57 11.39
CA ILE A 200 -23.82 12.46 10.61
C ILE A 200 -22.35 12.10 10.76
N TRP A 201 -21.94 11.51 11.89
CA TRP A 201 -20.58 11.07 12.16
C TRP A 201 -20.16 9.88 11.29
N GLY A 202 -21.12 9.15 10.71
CA GLY A 202 -20.90 8.08 9.74
C GLY A 202 -20.76 8.57 8.31
N SER A 203 -20.83 9.90 8.06
CA SER A 203 -20.73 10.49 6.74
C SER A 203 -19.32 10.99 6.44
N THR A 204 -18.71 10.49 5.38
CA THR A 204 -17.42 11.01 4.87
C THR A 204 -17.54 12.49 4.50
N ALA A 205 -18.69 12.94 3.96
CA ALA A 205 -18.93 14.33 3.61
C ALA A 205 -18.85 15.26 4.83
N PHE A 206 -19.32 14.81 6.00
CA PHE A 206 -19.17 15.57 7.25
C PHE A 206 -17.69 15.88 7.56
N TYR A 207 -16.82 14.89 7.46
CA TYR A 207 -15.38 15.10 7.71
C TYR A 207 -14.72 15.96 6.64
N VAL A 208 -15.14 15.87 5.38
CA VAL A 208 -14.68 16.79 4.32
C VAL A 208 -14.99 18.23 4.71
N VAL A 209 -16.24 18.52 5.14
CA VAL A 209 -16.65 19.87 5.58
C VAL A 209 -15.82 20.32 6.78
N VAL A 210 -15.68 19.49 7.80
CA VAL A 210 -14.89 19.82 9.02
C VAL A 210 -13.44 20.17 8.66
N VAL A 211 -12.79 19.34 7.85
CA VAL A 211 -11.39 19.59 7.42
C VAL A 211 -11.31 20.86 6.58
N THR A 212 -12.25 21.09 5.68
CA THR A 212 -12.26 22.31 4.83
C THR A 212 -12.42 23.57 5.69
N VAL A 213 -13.38 23.59 6.63
CA VAL A 213 -13.59 24.72 7.56
C VAL A 213 -12.32 24.96 8.38
N TYR A 214 -11.72 23.90 8.92
CA TYR A 214 -10.48 24.02 9.69
C TYR A 214 -9.33 24.61 8.87
N LEU A 215 -9.08 24.08 7.66
CA LEU A 215 -7.99 24.58 6.79
C LEU A 215 -8.25 26.03 6.35
N THR A 216 -9.50 26.41 6.09
CA THR A 216 -9.87 27.79 5.77
C THR A 216 -9.58 28.72 6.95
N ALA A 217 -9.97 28.34 8.18
CA ALA A 217 -9.70 29.13 9.38
C ALA A 217 -8.19 29.31 9.63
N VAL A 218 -7.41 28.25 9.46
CA VAL A 218 -5.95 28.29 9.53
C VAL A 218 -5.37 29.20 8.45
N GLY A 219 -5.84 29.12 7.22
CA GLY A 219 -5.39 29.97 6.10
C GLY A 219 -5.66 31.46 6.37
N VAL A 220 -6.87 31.80 6.83
CA VAL A 220 -7.23 33.18 7.20
C VAL A 220 -6.35 33.68 8.35
N PHE A 221 -6.14 32.86 9.38
CA PHE A 221 -5.28 33.21 10.52
C PHE A 221 -3.84 33.51 10.05
N LEU A 222 -3.25 32.64 9.24
CA LEU A 222 -1.90 32.85 8.69
C LEU A 222 -1.82 34.11 7.80
N ALA A 223 -2.85 34.38 6.98
CA ALA A 223 -2.89 35.58 6.17
C ALA A 223 -2.95 36.87 7.01
N VAL A 224 -3.70 36.86 8.13
CA VAL A 224 -3.75 37.99 9.08
C VAL A 224 -2.39 38.19 9.75
N LEU A 225 -1.75 37.11 10.20
CA LEU A 225 -0.40 37.18 10.80
C LEU A 225 0.62 37.74 9.82
N PHE A 226 0.64 37.26 8.59
CA PHE A 226 1.57 37.70 7.57
C PHE A 226 1.37 39.20 7.23
N ARG A 227 0.12 39.67 7.10
CA ARG A 227 -0.19 41.08 6.90
C ARG A 227 0.26 41.95 8.09
N ALA A 228 0.10 41.47 9.32
CA ALA A 228 0.55 42.18 10.51
C ALA A 228 2.07 42.30 10.53
N ALA A 229 2.81 41.24 10.21
CA ALA A 229 4.27 41.23 10.18
C ALA A 229 4.82 42.17 9.09
N LEU A 230 4.22 42.24 7.91
CA LEU A 230 4.63 43.16 6.84
C LEU A 230 4.43 44.64 7.24
N ARG A 231 3.35 44.97 7.96
CA ARG A 231 3.10 46.34 8.43
C ARG A 231 4.11 46.80 9.51
N GLU A 232 4.67 45.89 10.28
CA GLU A 232 5.70 46.21 11.27
C GLU A 232 7.11 46.34 10.67
N GLY A 233 7.41 45.60 9.60
CA GLY A 233 8.70 45.70 8.90
C GLY A 233 8.86 46.94 8.02
N MET A 234 7.77 47.70 7.75
CA MET A 234 7.76 48.92 7.00
C MET A 234 7.75 50.21 7.86
N ARG A 235 7.87 50.07 9.19
CA ARG A 235 8.02 51.17 10.16
C ARG A 235 9.40 51.15 10.78
#